data_be8294e01425dae407e7bc32e7cf984c
#
_entry.id   be8294e01425dae407e7bc32e7cf984c
#
_cell.length_a   1.000
_cell.length_b   1.000
_cell.length_c   1.000
_cell.angle_alpha   90.00
_cell.angle_beta   90.00
_cell.angle_gamma   90.00
#
_symmetry.space_group_name_H-M   'P 1'
#
loop_
_entity.id
_entity.type
_entity.pdbx_description
1 polymer ?
#
loop_
_entity_poly.entity_id
_entity_poly.type
_entity_poly.pdbx_seq_one_letter_code
_entity_poly.pdbx_strand_id
1 'polypeptide(L)'
;LVVTSADNDFWKVGEWTEASSGSPNVTVNDGQTAQKWDGFGGAFNELGWDVLTTQALQDEAIKLLFDAADGANITWGRIPIGASDYARDRYTLDDTGDDVEAQSGEGNRPPADTELTKFSLARDEMTLIPYIKAAQAVKSDMHFWASPWTPPTWMKTGYKTDSGGTGGGDAKRPSYFDGGNMKSDDAILEAYAQYYKKFVTGYKDKGIDIEIVSPQNEPGYDQNYPSCLWDSATYIKFVGQHLGPTMKDIGVSIMLGTMSNAGDNNKSDLDLATAIAGDATAKSFFTVAGAQWGVLAKVNEGSSLGGLPIWATEHKCGNYPWNPSGYPMYNMTQAPNDMAYGVESWGYIKDAINK
;
A
#
# COMPACT_ATOMS: atom_id res chain seq x y z
N LEU A 1 -2.02 19.96 25.25
CA LEU A 1 -0.69 19.36 25.29
C LEU A 1 -0.77 17.94 25.85
N VAL A 2 -0.19 17.00 25.12
CA VAL A 2 0.00 15.63 25.62
C VAL A 2 1.49 15.35 25.71
N VAL A 3 1.93 14.77 26.79
CA VAL A 3 3.33 14.41 27.05
C VAL A 3 3.44 12.89 27.19
N THR A 4 4.42 12.32 26.52
CA THR A 4 4.82 10.93 26.69
C THR A 4 6.31 10.87 26.97
N SER A 5 6.73 10.13 27.98
CA SER A 5 8.13 9.96 28.35
C SER A 5 8.44 8.52 28.74
N ALA A 6 9.74 8.16 28.77
CA ALA A 6 10.21 6.86 29.22
C ALA A 6 10.02 6.63 30.74
N ASP A 7 9.69 7.68 31.49
CA ASP A 7 9.54 7.66 32.94
C ASP A 7 8.09 7.43 33.38
N ASN A 8 7.32 6.67 32.63
CA ASN A 8 5.91 6.32 32.88
C ASN A 8 4.91 7.48 32.75
N ASP A 9 5.29 8.58 32.14
CA ASP A 9 4.37 9.65 31.78
C ASP A 9 3.79 9.40 30.38
N PHE A 10 2.88 8.42 30.25
CA PHE A 10 2.22 8.10 28.98
C PHE A 10 0.94 8.89 28.85
N TRP A 11 0.77 9.58 27.72
CA TRP A 11 -0.42 10.36 27.38
C TRP A 11 -0.85 11.35 28.49
N LYS A 12 0.11 11.87 29.24
CA LYS A 12 -0.16 12.83 30.28
C LYS A 12 -0.65 14.15 29.70
N VAL A 13 -1.83 14.54 30.13
CA VAL A 13 -2.40 15.85 29.75
C VAL A 13 -1.65 16.94 30.51
N GLY A 14 -1.15 17.92 29.78
CA GLY A 14 -0.47 19.10 30.31
C GLY A 14 -1.12 20.38 29.80
N GLU A 15 -0.73 21.50 30.37
CA GLU A 15 -1.19 22.82 29.96
C GLU A 15 -0.05 23.59 29.25
N TRP A 16 -0.45 24.43 28.30
CA TRP A 16 0.47 25.42 27.73
C TRP A 16 0.57 26.61 28.66
N THR A 17 1.79 27.03 28.93
CA THR A 17 2.05 28.28 29.62
C THR A 17 2.83 29.23 28.73
N GLU A 18 2.42 30.49 28.70
CA GLU A 18 3.20 31.52 28.04
C GLU A 18 4.47 31.82 28.86
N ALA A 19 5.63 31.72 28.22
CA ALA A 19 6.88 32.10 28.84
C ALA A 19 7.08 33.61 28.67
N SER A 20 7.15 34.32 29.77
CA SER A 20 7.39 35.79 29.77
C SER A 20 8.87 36.18 29.57
N SER A 21 9.77 35.20 29.60
CA SER A 21 11.22 35.41 29.44
C SER A 21 11.92 34.11 29.00
N GLY A 22 13.07 34.24 28.36
CA GLY A 22 13.91 33.13 27.89
C GLY A 22 14.10 33.15 26.38
N SER A 23 15.10 32.45 25.89
CA SER A 23 15.30 32.24 24.45
C SER A 23 14.53 30.98 24.02
N PRO A 24 13.77 30.99 22.91
CA PRO A 24 13.08 29.82 22.41
C PRO A 24 14.09 28.75 21.96
N ASN A 25 13.81 27.50 22.30
CA ASN A 25 14.57 26.35 21.80
C ASN A 25 14.14 25.94 20.39
N VAL A 26 12.92 26.30 20.00
CA VAL A 26 12.35 26.06 18.69
C VAL A 26 11.69 27.34 18.20
N THR A 27 11.98 27.73 16.97
CA THR A 27 11.33 28.86 16.31
C THR A 27 10.54 28.32 15.12
N VAL A 28 9.25 28.63 15.07
CA VAL A 28 8.39 28.33 13.93
C VAL A 28 8.34 29.59 13.04
N ASN A 29 8.65 29.42 11.76
CA ASN A 29 8.53 30.48 10.77
C ASN A 29 7.48 30.07 9.73
N ASP A 30 6.24 30.46 9.96
CA ASP A 30 5.10 30.18 9.09
C ASP A 30 5.11 30.97 7.75
N GLY A 31 6.01 31.94 7.63
CA GLY A 31 6.32 32.62 6.36
C GLY A 31 7.27 31.83 5.45
N GLN A 32 7.88 30.72 5.94
CA GLN A 32 8.74 29.84 5.17
C GLN A 32 8.11 28.43 5.10
N THR A 33 7.28 28.23 4.10
CA THR A 33 6.62 26.92 3.88
C THR A 33 7.54 25.97 3.14
N ALA A 34 7.46 24.67 3.47
CA ALA A 34 8.09 23.56 2.75
C ALA A 34 7.09 22.96 1.73
N GLN A 35 7.14 21.65 1.52
CA GLN A 35 6.20 20.95 0.64
C GLN A 35 4.77 20.97 1.19
N LYS A 36 3.80 20.80 0.28
CA LYS A 36 2.41 20.54 0.67
C LYS A 36 2.33 19.21 1.39
N TRP A 37 1.66 19.19 2.53
CA TRP A 37 1.36 17.97 3.26
C TRP A 37 -0.02 17.45 2.84
N ASP A 38 -0.09 16.22 2.29
CA ASP A 38 -1.34 15.63 1.82
C ASP A 38 -2.08 14.85 2.91
N GLY A 39 -1.41 14.42 3.97
CA GLY A 39 -2.03 13.75 5.11
C GLY A 39 -1.32 12.47 5.54
N PHE A 40 -1.92 11.81 6.52
CA PHE A 40 -1.53 10.47 6.96
C PHE A 40 -2.53 9.43 6.46
N GLY A 41 -2.03 8.24 6.15
CA GLY A 41 -2.83 7.13 5.66
C GLY A 41 -2.54 5.81 6.36
N GLY A 42 -3.44 4.87 6.14
CA GLY A 42 -3.31 3.47 6.56
C GLY A 42 -3.89 2.54 5.50
N ALA A 43 -3.58 1.23 5.61
CA ALA A 43 -4.10 0.22 4.70
C ALA A 43 -5.33 -0.48 5.30
N PHE A 44 -6.38 -0.57 4.49
CA PHE A 44 -7.50 -1.47 4.76
C PHE A 44 -7.11 -2.87 4.33
N ASN A 45 -7.33 -3.86 5.19
CA ASN A 45 -7.05 -5.27 4.87
C ASN A 45 -7.99 -6.20 5.64
N GLU A 46 -8.12 -7.45 5.14
CA GLU A 46 -9.06 -8.41 5.71
C GLU A 46 -8.69 -8.80 7.15
N LEU A 47 -7.43 -9.17 7.39
CA LEU A 47 -6.97 -9.64 8.70
C LEU A 47 -7.04 -8.54 9.76
N GLY A 48 -6.79 -7.27 9.39
CA GLY A 48 -6.95 -6.14 10.29
C GLY A 48 -8.40 -5.94 10.74
N TRP A 49 -9.38 -6.23 9.87
CA TRP A 49 -10.78 -6.20 10.25
C TRP A 49 -11.21 -7.40 11.10
N ASP A 50 -10.69 -8.59 10.77
CA ASP A 50 -11.04 -9.84 11.45
C ASP A 50 -10.62 -9.91 12.91
N VAL A 51 -9.50 -9.28 13.27
CA VAL A 51 -9.06 -9.25 14.68
C VAL A 51 -9.98 -8.43 15.57
N LEU A 52 -10.82 -7.58 14.98
CA LEU A 52 -11.85 -6.81 15.67
C LEU A 52 -13.13 -7.64 15.81
N THR A 53 -13.11 -8.63 16.69
CA THR A 53 -14.11 -9.70 16.80
C THR A 53 -15.47 -9.28 17.34
N THR A 54 -15.61 -8.07 17.85
CA THR A 54 -16.87 -7.54 18.39
C THR A 54 -17.16 -6.15 17.83
N GLN A 55 -18.44 -5.78 17.76
CA GLN A 55 -18.83 -4.44 17.32
C GLN A 55 -18.17 -3.35 18.18
N ALA A 56 -18.08 -3.56 19.49
CA ALA A 56 -17.44 -2.59 20.39
C ALA A 56 -15.94 -2.36 20.07
N LEU A 57 -15.20 -3.43 19.72
CA LEU A 57 -13.80 -3.30 19.28
C LEU A 57 -13.70 -2.60 17.93
N GLN A 58 -14.63 -2.88 17.01
CA GLN A 58 -14.68 -2.21 15.71
C GLN A 58 -14.95 -0.72 15.90
N ASP A 59 -15.97 -0.36 16.66
CA ASP A 59 -16.34 1.04 16.91
C ASP A 59 -15.20 1.81 17.59
N GLU A 60 -14.54 1.20 18.58
CA GLU A 60 -13.39 1.80 19.26
C GLU A 60 -12.20 2.00 18.32
N ALA A 61 -11.82 0.97 17.54
CA ALA A 61 -10.72 1.06 16.58
C ALA A 61 -11.00 2.11 15.50
N ILE A 62 -12.20 2.13 14.95
CA ILE A 62 -12.62 3.12 13.94
C ILE A 62 -12.55 4.54 14.54
N LYS A 63 -13.03 4.75 15.76
CA LYS A 63 -12.92 6.03 16.43
C LYS A 63 -11.47 6.44 16.64
N LEU A 64 -10.63 5.56 17.19
CA LEU A 64 -9.22 5.85 17.47
C LEU A 64 -8.42 6.17 16.20
N LEU A 65 -8.75 5.56 15.06
CA LEU A 65 -8.03 5.80 13.81
C LEU A 65 -8.54 7.05 13.07
N PHE A 66 -9.84 7.26 12.99
CA PHE A 66 -10.41 8.18 12.01
C PHE A 66 -11.09 9.42 12.62
N ASP A 67 -11.49 9.40 13.89
CA ASP A 67 -12.14 10.57 14.50
C ASP A 67 -11.18 11.77 14.52
N ALA A 68 -11.68 12.94 14.08
CA ALA A 68 -10.86 14.14 13.92
C ALA A 68 -10.54 14.83 15.25
N ALA A 69 -11.34 14.60 16.32
CA ALA A 69 -11.19 15.25 17.62
C ALA A 69 -10.49 14.33 18.64
N ASP A 70 -10.92 13.08 18.71
CA ASP A 70 -10.52 12.12 19.73
C ASP A 70 -9.65 10.98 19.18
N GLY A 71 -9.39 10.94 17.86
CA GLY A 71 -8.61 9.91 17.19
C GLY A 71 -7.34 10.44 16.50
N ALA A 72 -6.72 9.58 15.72
CA ALA A 72 -5.52 9.92 14.95
C ALA A 72 -5.81 10.76 13.69
N ASN A 73 -7.09 10.95 13.35
CA ASN A 73 -7.52 11.72 12.18
C ASN A 73 -6.85 11.27 10.87
N ILE A 74 -6.77 9.96 10.65
CA ILE A 74 -6.25 9.41 9.40
C ILE A 74 -7.16 9.84 8.25
N THR A 75 -6.57 10.37 7.18
CA THR A 75 -7.29 10.98 6.06
C THR A 75 -7.22 10.17 4.78
N TRP A 76 -6.18 9.33 4.61
CA TRP A 76 -5.98 8.51 3.44
C TRP A 76 -6.14 7.02 3.73
N GLY A 77 -6.83 6.31 2.86
CA GLY A 77 -6.97 4.86 2.91
C GLY A 77 -6.36 4.19 1.68
N ARG A 78 -5.47 3.21 1.89
CA ARG A 78 -4.99 2.31 0.85
C ARG A 78 -5.89 1.10 0.78
N ILE A 79 -6.37 0.76 -0.41
CA ILE A 79 -7.25 -0.39 -0.66
C ILE A 79 -6.51 -1.40 -1.55
N PRO A 80 -6.37 -2.67 -1.16
CA PRO A 80 -5.84 -3.70 -2.04
C PRO A 80 -6.84 -4.03 -3.16
N ILE A 81 -6.34 -4.27 -4.37
CA ILE A 81 -7.14 -4.79 -5.49
C ILE A 81 -6.91 -6.31 -5.54
N GLY A 82 -7.81 -7.07 -4.96
CA GLY A 82 -7.60 -8.49 -4.66
C GLY A 82 -6.78 -8.71 -3.38
N ALA A 83 -6.21 -9.91 -3.24
CA ALA A 83 -5.45 -10.27 -2.06
C ALA A 83 -4.16 -9.47 -1.90
N SER A 84 -3.91 -8.99 -0.69
CA SER A 84 -2.60 -8.53 -0.21
C SER A 84 -1.93 -9.62 0.63
N ASP A 85 -0.77 -9.31 1.22
CA ASP A 85 -0.09 -10.14 2.24
C ASP A 85 -0.87 -10.23 3.58
N TYR A 86 -1.88 -9.36 3.77
CA TYR A 86 -2.82 -9.37 4.90
C TYR A 86 -4.24 -9.81 4.50
N ALA A 87 -4.37 -10.58 3.43
CA ALA A 87 -5.62 -11.24 3.07
C ALA A 87 -5.75 -12.59 3.81
N ARG A 88 -6.99 -13.06 4.01
CA ARG A 88 -7.29 -14.39 4.59
C ARG A 88 -6.75 -15.52 3.73
N ASP A 89 -6.87 -15.33 2.41
CA ASP A 89 -6.47 -16.30 1.40
C ASP A 89 -5.97 -15.55 0.16
N ARG A 90 -5.32 -16.27 -0.74
CA ARG A 90 -4.94 -15.78 -2.05
C ARG A 90 -6.16 -15.74 -2.96
N TYR A 91 -6.42 -14.58 -3.56
CA TYR A 91 -7.50 -14.39 -4.52
C TYR A 91 -7.23 -13.19 -5.41
N THR A 92 -7.90 -13.14 -6.55
CA THR A 92 -8.11 -11.92 -7.33
C THR A 92 -9.60 -11.68 -7.53
N LEU A 93 -9.97 -10.59 -8.17
CA LEU A 93 -11.38 -10.31 -8.45
C LEU A 93 -11.86 -10.98 -9.74
N ASP A 94 -10.99 -11.74 -10.43
CA ASP A 94 -11.31 -12.45 -11.69
C ASP A 94 -10.60 -13.81 -11.72
N ASP A 95 -10.93 -14.66 -10.75
CA ASP A 95 -10.38 -16.02 -10.67
C ASP A 95 -11.18 -16.96 -11.59
N THR A 96 -10.51 -17.59 -12.57
CA THR A 96 -11.12 -18.37 -13.62
C THR A 96 -11.05 -19.86 -13.41
N GLY A 97 -10.45 -20.31 -12.32
CA GLY A 97 -10.33 -21.73 -11.94
C GLY A 97 -10.57 -21.96 -10.46
N ASP A 98 -10.90 -23.20 -10.11
CA ASP A 98 -11.13 -23.61 -8.74
C ASP A 98 -9.81 -23.78 -7.96
N ASP A 99 -8.65 -23.56 -8.62
CA ASP A 99 -7.38 -23.97 -8.08
C ASP A 99 -6.48 -22.77 -7.79
N VAL A 100 -6.49 -22.41 -6.55
CA VAL A 100 -5.63 -21.41 -5.94
C VAL A 100 -4.19 -21.90 -5.86
N GLU A 101 -3.95 -23.20 -6.07
CA GLU A 101 -2.65 -23.85 -5.94
C GLU A 101 -2.10 -24.20 -7.33
N ALA A 102 -0.87 -23.76 -7.59
CA ALA A 102 -0.15 -24.18 -8.79
C ALA A 102 0.11 -25.69 -8.76
N GLN A 103 -0.77 -26.45 -9.38
CA GLN A 103 -0.54 -27.87 -9.61
C GLN A 103 0.44 -28.03 -10.78
N SER A 104 1.71 -28.14 -10.45
CA SER A 104 2.79 -28.57 -11.34
C SER A 104 2.77 -28.04 -12.78
N GLY A 105 3.21 -26.83 -12.99
CA GLY A 105 3.65 -26.29 -14.28
C GLY A 105 2.64 -25.37 -14.99
N GLU A 106 3.14 -24.61 -15.94
CA GLU A 106 2.37 -23.60 -16.71
C GLU A 106 1.16 -24.18 -17.45
N GLY A 107 1.16 -25.49 -17.76
CA GLY A 107 0.05 -26.17 -18.46
C GLY A 107 -1.26 -26.24 -17.66
N ASN A 108 -1.21 -25.99 -16.35
CA ASN A 108 -2.38 -26.02 -15.48
C ASN A 108 -2.84 -24.63 -15.04
N ARG A 109 -2.27 -23.59 -15.60
CA ARG A 109 -2.69 -22.22 -15.31
C ARG A 109 -4.16 -22.02 -15.72
N PRO A 110 -4.97 -21.33 -14.92
CA PRO A 110 -6.35 -21.02 -15.25
C PRO A 110 -6.50 -20.39 -16.64
N PRO A 111 -7.60 -20.68 -17.35
CA PRO A 111 -7.85 -20.12 -18.68
C PRO A 111 -8.00 -18.60 -18.63
N ALA A 112 -7.58 -17.92 -19.70
CA ALA A 112 -7.74 -16.50 -19.82
C ALA A 112 -9.23 -16.08 -19.94
N ASP A 113 -9.60 -15.03 -19.24
CA ASP A 113 -10.91 -14.38 -19.31
C ASP A 113 -10.75 -12.90 -19.70
N THR A 114 -10.40 -12.64 -20.96
CA THR A 114 -10.16 -11.27 -21.43
C THR A 114 -11.40 -10.38 -21.38
N GLU A 115 -12.59 -10.96 -21.33
CA GLU A 115 -13.86 -10.25 -21.17
C GLU A 115 -14.23 -10.00 -19.69
N LEU A 116 -13.42 -10.51 -18.74
CA LEU A 116 -13.64 -10.38 -17.30
C LEU A 116 -15.06 -10.82 -16.87
N THR A 117 -15.51 -11.96 -17.38
CA THR A 117 -16.85 -12.50 -17.10
C THR A 117 -16.97 -13.04 -15.68
N LYS A 118 -15.84 -13.35 -15.04
CA LYS A 118 -15.73 -13.82 -13.66
C LYS A 118 -15.47 -12.71 -12.64
N PHE A 119 -15.27 -11.48 -13.11
CA PHE A 119 -14.99 -10.36 -12.21
C PHE A 119 -16.10 -10.19 -11.17
N SER A 120 -15.70 -10.14 -9.90
CA SER A 120 -16.64 -10.01 -8.77
C SER A 120 -16.02 -9.28 -7.59
N LEU A 121 -16.78 -8.37 -6.99
CA LEU A 121 -16.47 -7.71 -5.72
C LEU A 121 -17.11 -8.43 -4.50
N ALA A 122 -17.74 -9.59 -4.70
CA ALA A 122 -18.50 -10.27 -3.64
C ALA A 122 -17.67 -10.54 -2.38
N ARG A 123 -16.35 -10.77 -2.52
CA ARG A 123 -15.45 -10.95 -1.37
C ARG A 123 -15.21 -9.63 -0.64
N ASP A 124 -14.95 -8.56 -1.37
CA ASP A 124 -14.72 -7.25 -0.78
C ASP A 124 -15.99 -6.71 -0.08
N GLU A 125 -17.16 -7.08 -0.59
CA GLU A 125 -18.46 -6.75 0.02
C GLU A 125 -18.64 -7.41 1.40
N MET A 126 -17.93 -8.48 1.69
CA MET A 126 -17.98 -9.15 2.99
C MET A 126 -17.02 -8.59 4.03
N THR A 127 -15.95 -7.90 3.61
CA THR A 127 -14.87 -7.48 4.52
C THR A 127 -14.40 -6.05 4.31
N LEU A 128 -13.74 -5.77 3.19
CA LEU A 128 -13.10 -4.46 2.95
C LEU A 128 -14.12 -3.33 2.86
N ILE A 129 -15.20 -3.52 2.12
CA ILE A 129 -16.24 -2.50 1.96
C ILE A 129 -16.94 -2.16 3.29
N PRO A 130 -17.36 -3.12 4.12
CA PRO A 130 -17.87 -2.83 5.47
C PRO A 130 -16.88 -2.07 6.34
N TYR A 131 -15.58 -2.44 6.31
CA TYR A 131 -14.55 -1.74 7.06
C TYR A 131 -14.42 -0.28 6.61
N ILE A 132 -14.32 -0.04 5.31
CA ILE A 132 -14.22 1.31 4.75
C ILE A 132 -15.47 2.13 5.07
N LYS A 133 -16.66 1.53 4.98
CA LYS A 133 -17.92 2.20 5.33
C LYS A 133 -17.99 2.59 6.80
N ALA A 134 -17.48 1.75 7.70
CA ALA A 134 -17.38 2.09 9.12
C ALA A 134 -16.45 3.30 9.32
N ALA A 135 -15.32 3.37 8.62
CA ALA A 135 -14.43 4.52 8.66
C ALA A 135 -15.09 5.79 8.09
N GLN A 136 -15.76 5.70 6.93
CA GLN A 136 -16.48 6.82 6.33
C GLN A 136 -17.64 7.35 7.21
N ALA A 137 -18.24 6.51 8.05
CA ALA A 137 -19.29 6.93 8.96
C ALA A 137 -18.77 7.89 10.06
N VAL A 138 -17.50 7.78 10.43
CA VAL A 138 -16.82 8.66 11.39
C VAL A 138 -16.12 9.81 10.69
N LYS A 139 -15.52 9.56 9.52
CA LYS A 139 -14.78 10.53 8.73
C LYS A 139 -15.20 10.48 7.26
N SER A 140 -16.21 11.29 6.91
CA SER A 140 -16.83 11.27 5.59
C SER A 140 -15.97 11.87 4.47
N ASP A 141 -14.92 12.62 4.81
CA ASP A 141 -13.97 13.28 3.90
C ASP A 141 -12.67 12.50 3.72
N MET A 142 -12.73 11.17 3.84
CA MET A 142 -11.58 10.31 3.54
C MET A 142 -11.28 10.27 2.05
N HIS A 143 -9.99 10.20 1.74
CA HIS A 143 -9.44 9.97 0.41
C HIS A 143 -8.98 8.52 0.26
N PHE A 144 -9.09 7.96 -0.93
CA PHE A 144 -8.71 6.56 -1.18
C PHE A 144 -7.81 6.42 -2.40
N TRP A 145 -6.84 5.52 -2.26
CA TRP A 145 -6.05 5.02 -3.37
C TRP A 145 -5.95 3.50 -3.32
N ALA A 146 -5.69 2.86 -4.45
CA ALA A 146 -5.69 1.41 -4.54
C ALA A 146 -4.48 0.84 -5.28
N SER A 147 -4.08 -0.37 -4.90
CA SER A 147 -2.94 -1.07 -5.49
C SER A 147 -3.17 -2.59 -5.47
N PRO A 148 -2.93 -3.32 -6.57
CA PRO A 148 -2.89 -4.77 -6.56
C PRO A 148 -1.52 -5.28 -6.09
N TRP A 149 -1.50 -6.43 -5.43
CA TRP A 149 -0.29 -7.21 -5.18
C TRP A 149 0.00 -8.19 -6.32
N THR A 150 -1.04 -8.68 -6.96
CA THR A 150 -0.95 -9.54 -8.15
C THR A 150 -2.13 -9.28 -9.10
N PRO A 151 -1.94 -9.34 -10.41
CA PRO A 151 -3.04 -9.42 -11.34
C PRO A 151 -3.70 -10.82 -11.28
N PRO A 152 -4.87 -11.03 -11.91
CA PRO A 152 -5.40 -12.35 -12.15
C PRO A 152 -4.35 -13.33 -12.66
N THR A 153 -4.34 -14.55 -12.15
CA THR A 153 -3.25 -15.50 -12.35
C THR A 153 -3.02 -15.83 -13.84
N TRP A 154 -4.06 -15.82 -14.65
CA TRP A 154 -3.99 -16.06 -16.08
C TRP A 154 -3.28 -14.94 -16.86
N MET A 155 -3.12 -13.75 -16.28
CA MET A 155 -2.39 -12.62 -16.88
C MET A 155 -0.88 -12.70 -16.69
N LYS A 156 -0.38 -13.70 -15.94
CA LYS A 156 1.05 -13.88 -15.61
C LYS A 156 1.67 -15.06 -16.31
N THR A 157 3.02 -15.08 -16.33
CA THR A 157 3.86 -16.24 -16.65
C THR A 157 4.78 -16.53 -15.48
N GLY A 158 5.13 -17.80 -15.25
CA GLY A 158 5.92 -18.18 -14.10
C GLY A 158 5.16 -18.02 -12.78
N TYR A 159 5.70 -18.58 -11.73
CA TYR A 159 5.20 -18.50 -10.36
C TYR A 159 6.32 -18.87 -9.40
N LYS A 160 6.17 -18.57 -8.14
CA LYS A 160 7.16 -18.94 -7.14
C LYS A 160 6.95 -20.38 -6.71
N THR A 161 7.97 -21.20 -6.91
CA THR A 161 7.98 -22.63 -6.55
C THR A 161 8.53 -22.89 -5.16
N ASP A 162 9.29 -21.94 -4.63
CA ASP A 162 9.96 -22.04 -3.34
C ASP A 162 9.31 -21.06 -2.36
N SER A 163 8.46 -21.60 -1.51
CA SER A 163 7.70 -20.85 -0.52
C SER A 163 8.41 -20.81 0.84
N GLY A 164 9.72 -20.61 0.85
CA GLY A 164 10.53 -20.48 2.06
C GLY A 164 10.25 -19.24 2.93
N GLY A 165 9.06 -18.63 2.86
CA GLY A 165 8.71 -17.40 3.58
C GLY A 165 8.12 -17.62 4.96
N THR A 166 8.32 -16.65 5.83
CA THR A 166 7.88 -16.59 7.23
C THR A 166 6.46 -16.04 7.45
N GLY A 167 5.68 -15.90 6.40
CA GLY A 167 4.27 -15.49 6.48
C GLY A 167 3.36 -16.67 6.79
N GLY A 168 2.45 -16.55 7.74
CA GLY A 168 1.64 -17.59 8.36
C GLY A 168 0.62 -18.33 7.48
N GLY A 169 0.82 -18.44 6.18
CA GLY A 169 0.09 -19.35 5.30
C GLY A 169 0.88 -20.61 5.05
N ASP A 170 0.24 -21.66 4.56
CA ASP A 170 0.84 -22.97 4.26
C ASP A 170 2.00 -22.83 3.28
N ALA A 171 3.19 -22.59 3.82
CA ALA A 171 4.39 -22.10 3.15
C ALA A 171 5.05 -23.12 2.20
N LYS A 172 4.35 -24.11 1.74
CA LYS A 172 4.95 -25.25 1.00
C LYS A 172 4.31 -25.57 -0.35
N ARG A 173 3.32 -24.80 -0.78
CA ARG A 173 2.65 -25.10 -2.05
C ARG A 173 2.92 -24.02 -3.09
N PRO A 174 3.36 -24.41 -4.30
CA PRO A 174 3.46 -23.47 -5.41
C PRO A 174 2.13 -22.75 -5.63
N SER A 175 2.15 -21.46 -5.93
CA SER A 175 0.94 -20.70 -6.18
C SER A 175 1.11 -19.75 -7.37
N TYR A 176 0.16 -19.75 -8.28
CA TYR A 176 0.15 -18.80 -9.40
C TYR A 176 -0.07 -17.36 -8.97
N PHE A 177 -0.52 -17.11 -7.73
CA PHE A 177 -0.64 -15.78 -7.17
C PHE A 177 0.72 -15.18 -6.77
N ASP A 178 1.68 -16.05 -6.39
CA ASP A 178 2.96 -15.62 -5.85
C ASP A 178 4.01 -15.52 -6.97
N GLY A 179 4.73 -14.41 -7.02
CA GLY A 179 5.78 -14.18 -8.01
C GLY A 179 5.29 -14.25 -9.46
N GLY A 180 6.20 -14.62 -10.35
CA GLY A 180 5.95 -14.63 -11.79
C GLY A 180 6.02 -13.25 -12.42
N ASN A 181 5.82 -13.19 -13.73
CA ASN A 181 5.98 -11.96 -14.51
C ASN A 181 4.67 -11.59 -15.21
N MET A 182 4.39 -10.31 -15.30
CA MET A 182 3.28 -9.81 -16.12
C MET A 182 3.48 -10.13 -17.60
N LYS A 183 2.43 -10.59 -18.28
CA LYS A 183 2.43 -10.77 -19.74
C LYS A 183 2.37 -9.43 -20.44
N SER A 184 3.02 -9.33 -21.61
CA SER A 184 3.13 -8.10 -22.39
C SER A 184 2.18 -8.03 -23.59
N ASP A 185 1.28 -9.02 -23.74
CA ASP A 185 0.30 -9.09 -24.82
C ASP A 185 -0.74 -7.96 -24.71
N ASP A 186 -1.04 -7.28 -25.81
CA ASP A 186 -1.99 -6.16 -25.80
C ASP A 186 -3.37 -6.55 -25.26
N ALA A 187 -3.88 -7.71 -25.64
CA ALA A 187 -5.18 -8.18 -25.16
C ALA A 187 -5.20 -8.42 -23.64
N ILE A 188 -4.08 -8.89 -23.08
CA ILE A 188 -3.93 -9.10 -21.64
C ILE A 188 -3.82 -7.74 -20.91
N LEU A 189 -3.01 -6.83 -21.42
CA LEU A 189 -2.84 -5.50 -20.83
C LEU A 189 -4.13 -4.68 -20.90
N GLU A 190 -4.88 -4.79 -22.00
CA GLU A 190 -6.19 -4.16 -22.14
C GLU A 190 -7.19 -4.75 -21.12
N ALA A 191 -7.29 -6.08 -21.03
CA ALA A 191 -8.14 -6.73 -20.05
C ALA A 191 -7.77 -6.29 -18.62
N TYR A 192 -6.48 -6.13 -18.33
CA TYR A 192 -6.04 -5.65 -17.01
C TYR A 192 -6.43 -4.19 -16.76
N ALA A 193 -6.36 -3.32 -17.74
CA ALA A 193 -6.87 -1.95 -17.62
C ALA A 193 -8.38 -1.92 -17.35
N GLN A 194 -9.16 -2.78 -18.04
CA GLN A 194 -10.59 -2.93 -17.78
C GLN A 194 -10.90 -3.53 -16.41
N TYR A 195 -10.04 -4.40 -15.89
CA TYR A 195 -10.12 -4.92 -14.51
C TYR A 195 -10.04 -3.78 -13.48
N TYR A 196 -9.11 -2.83 -13.64
CA TYR A 196 -9.06 -1.62 -12.81
C TYR A 196 -10.32 -0.76 -12.95
N LYS A 197 -10.80 -0.57 -14.17
CA LYS A 197 -12.03 0.20 -14.41
C LYS A 197 -13.22 -0.42 -13.70
N LYS A 198 -13.39 -1.75 -13.80
CA LYS A 198 -14.46 -2.47 -13.09
C LYS A 198 -14.34 -2.33 -11.57
N PHE A 199 -13.11 -2.44 -11.03
CA PHE A 199 -12.86 -2.25 -9.60
C PHE A 199 -13.24 -0.85 -9.13
N VAL A 200 -12.70 0.19 -9.77
CA VAL A 200 -12.96 1.58 -9.38
C VAL A 200 -14.44 1.93 -9.49
N THR A 201 -15.08 1.56 -10.59
CA THR A 201 -16.52 1.84 -10.79
C THR A 201 -17.38 1.06 -9.80
N GLY A 202 -17.05 -0.20 -9.55
CA GLY A 202 -17.77 -1.00 -8.55
C GLY A 202 -17.66 -0.48 -7.12
N TYR A 203 -16.49 0.05 -6.72
CA TYR A 203 -16.33 0.74 -5.43
C TYR A 203 -17.09 2.05 -5.40
N LYS A 204 -17.09 2.81 -6.50
CA LYS A 204 -17.87 4.05 -6.62
C LYS A 204 -19.37 3.79 -6.46
N ASP A 205 -19.89 2.71 -7.03
CA ASP A 205 -21.29 2.30 -6.87
C ASP A 205 -21.65 1.96 -5.41
N LYS A 206 -20.66 1.64 -4.59
CA LYS A 206 -20.79 1.47 -3.14
C LYS A 206 -20.53 2.77 -2.36
N GLY A 207 -20.32 3.90 -3.05
CA GLY A 207 -20.04 5.20 -2.44
C GLY A 207 -18.64 5.30 -1.84
N ILE A 208 -17.66 4.67 -2.49
CA ILE A 208 -16.23 4.76 -2.15
C ILE A 208 -15.52 5.27 -3.41
N ASP A 209 -15.13 6.54 -3.39
CA ASP A 209 -14.45 7.16 -4.52
C ASP A 209 -12.94 6.93 -4.43
N ILE A 210 -12.39 6.13 -5.35
CA ILE A 210 -10.96 5.88 -5.47
C ILE A 210 -10.36 6.94 -6.39
N GLU A 211 -9.48 7.77 -5.85
CA GLU A 211 -8.90 8.91 -6.54
C GLU A 211 -7.63 8.56 -7.34
N ILE A 212 -6.87 7.58 -6.84
CA ILE A 212 -5.57 7.20 -7.39
C ILE A 212 -5.47 5.68 -7.43
N VAL A 213 -4.92 5.12 -8.51
CA VAL A 213 -4.51 3.71 -8.56
C VAL A 213 -3.00 3.60 -8.80
N SER A 214 -2.38 2.58 -8.20
CA SER A 214 -1.01 2.18 -8.50
C SER A 214 -1.06 0.93 -9.39
N PRO A 215 -0.26 0.84 -10.46
CA PRO A 215 -0.27 -0.32 -11.36
C PRO A 215 0.19 -1.62 -10.70
N GLN A 216 1.02 -1.56 -9.66
CA GLN A 216 1.53 -2.74 -8.97
C GLN A 216 2.14 -2.39 -7.62
N ASN A 217 1.87 -3.20 -6.60
CA ASN A 217 2.67 -3.18 -5.37
C ASN A 217 4.00 -3.87 -5.62
N GLU A 218 5.11 -3.19 -5.31
CA GLU A 218 6.47 -3.74 -5.33
C GLU A 218 6.83 -4.48 -6.64
N PRO A 219 6.79 -3.82 -7.81
CA PRO A 219 6.90 -4.47 -9.11
C PRO A 219 8.23 -5.19 -9.37
N GLY A 220 9.27 -4.91 -8.61
CA GLY A 220 10.58 -5.56 -8.69
C GLY A 220 10.82 -6.62 -7.62
N TYR A 221 9.83 -6.95 -6.78
CA TYR A 221 10.03 -7.86 -5.65
C TYR A 221 9.21 -9.14 -5.78
N ASP A 222 9.92 -10.29 -5.81
CA ASP A 222 9.34 -11.63 -5.94
C ASP A 222 9.06 -12.22 -4.55
N GLN A 223 7.81 -12.20 -4.13
CA GLN A 223 7.39 -12.54 -2.76
C GLN A 223 6.76 -13.92 -2.64
N ASN A 224 6.67 -14.44 -1.40
CA ASN A 224 5.96 -15.67 -1.04
C ASN A 224 4.49 -15.43 -0.66
N TYR A 225 3.95 -14.34 -1.10
CA TYR A 225 2.56 -13.91 -1.03
C TYR A 225 2.19 -13.29 -2.39
N PRO A 226 0.94 -12.91 -2.61
CA PRO A 226 0.54 -12.33 -3.89
C PRO A 226 1.51 -11.25 -4.35
N SER A 227 2.11 -11.45 -5.52
CA SER A 227 3.12 -10.56 -6.10
C SER A 227 3.26 -10.79 -7.59
N CYS A 228 3.82 -9.81 -8.31
CA CYS A 228 4.06 -9.90 -9.74
C CYS A 228 5.25 -9.02 -10.14
N LEU A 229 6.20 -9.61 -10.85
CA LEU A 229 7.33 -8.87 -11.40
C LEU A 229 6.96 -8.18 -12.71
N TRP A 230 7.47 -6.97 -12.88
CA TRP A 230 7.32 -6.18 -14.09
C TRP A 230 8.68 -5.78 -14.66
N ASP A 231 8.81 -5.83 -15.97
CA ASP A 231 9.86 -5.13 -16.67
C ASP A 231 9.41 -3.72 -17.10
N SER A 232 10.38 -2.84 -17.38
CA SER A 232 10.07 -1.45 -17.71
C SER A 232 9.28 -1.28 -19.00
N ALA A 233 9.56 -2.13 -20.02
CA ALA A 233 8.89 -2.04 -21.31
C ALA A 233 7.41 -2.40 -21.20
N THR A 234 7.10 -3.49 -20.47
CA THR A 234 5.72 -3.92 -20.20
C THR A 234 4.98 -2.90 -19.34
N TYR A 235 5.63 -2.35 -18.31
CA TYR A 235 5.01 -1.33 -17.45
C TYR A 235 4.71 -0.04 -18.22
N ILE A 236 5.67 0.45 -19.02
CA ILE A 236 5.51 1.65 -19.88
C ILE A 236 4.35 1.43 -20.87
N LYS A 237 4.33 0.27 -21.53
CA LYS A 237 3.27 -0.10 -22.46
C LYS A 237 1.91 -0.13 -21.77
N PHE A 238 1.82 -0.78 -20.61
CA PHE A 238 0.59 -0.87 -19.83
C PHE A 238 0.04 0.51 -19.45
N VAL A 239 0.88 1.35 -18.84
CA VAL A 239 0.43 2.68 -18.42
C VAL A 239 0.21 3.60 -19.62
N GLY A 240 1.12 3.61 -20.59
CA GLY A 240 1.06 4.55 -21.71
C GLY A 240 -0.06 4.27 -22.71
N GLN A 241 -0.43 2.99 -22.89
CA GLN A 241 -1.34 2.60 -23.98
C GLN A 241 -2.69 2.04 -23.49
N HIS A 242 -2.76 1.52 -22.25
CA HIS A 242 -3.95 0.84 -21.72
C HIS A 242 -4.49 1.52 -20.45
N LEU A 243 -3.77 1.41 -19.32
CA LEU A 243 -4.27 1.91 -18.03
C LEU A 243 -4.43 3.43 -18.02
N GLY A 244 -3.46 4.16 -18.57
CA GLY A 244 -3.49 5.62 -18.59
C GLY A 244 -4.72 6.21 -19.27
N PRO A 245 -4.99 5.86 -20.52
CA PRO A 245 -6.22 6.26 -21.21
C PRO A 245 -7.49 5.83 -20.46
N THR A 246 -7.53 4.58 -19.96
CA THR A 246 -8.68 4.01 -19.25
C THR A 246 -9.00 4.76 -17.95
N MET A 247 -7.99 5.06 -17.14
CA MET A 247 -8.17 5.80 -15.88
C MET A 247 -8.52 7.27 -16.14
N LYS A 248 -7.90 7.89 -17.14
CA LYS A 248 -8.22 9.26 -17.56
C LYS A 248 -9.67 9.41 -17.97
N ASP A 249 -10.23 8.43 -18.69
CA ASP A 249 -11.64 8.41 -19.13
C ASP A 249 -12.63 8.47 -17.95
N ILE A 250 -12.27 7.91 -16.80
CA ILE A 250 -13.10 7.88 -15.59
C ILE A 250 -12.64 8.88 -14.51
N GLY A 251 -11.65 9.73 -14.81
CA GLY A 251 -11.20 10.79 -13.92
C GLY A 251 -10.35 10.32 -12.74
N VAL A 252 -9.66 9.17 -12.85
CA VAL A 252 -8.82 8.60 -11.82
C VAL A 252 -7.35 8.83 -12.14
N SER A 253 -6.57 9.25 -11.15
CA SER A 253 -5.13 9.48 -11.27
C SER A 253 -4.33 8.17 -11.17
N ILE A 254 -3.09 8.19 -11.66
CA ILE A 254 -2.18 7.05 -11.54
C ILE A 254 -0.94 7.44 -10.73
N MET A 255 -0.57 6.58 -9.79
CA MET A 255 0.67 6.64 -9.03
C MET A 255 1.78 5.87 -9.75
N LEU A 256 2.96 6.44 -9.88
CA LEU A 256 4.17 5.69 -10.28
C LEU A 256 4.61 4.82 -9.09
N GLY A 257 4.40 3.56 -9.16
CA GLY A 257 4.82 2.64 -8.10
C GLY A 257 3.68 1.69 -7.65
N THR A 258 3.74 1.14 -6.44
CA THR A 258 4.61 1.53 -5.31
C THR A 258 5.97 0.83 -5.38
N MET A 259 7.04 1.58 -5.29
CA MET A 259 8.42 1.11 -5.52
C MET A 259 9.13 0.85 -4.18
N SER A 260 9.63 -0.38 -3.95
CA SER A 260 10.22 -0.78 -2.66
C SER A 260 11.67 -1.24 -2.76
N ASN A 261 12.00 -2.05 -3.75
CA ASN A 261 13.31 -2.67 -3.88
C ASN A 261 14.34 -1.70 -4.47
N ALA A 262 15.37 -1.41 -3.70
CA ALA A 262 16.44 -0.50 -4.13
C ALA A 262 17.64 -1.20 -4.77
N GLY A 263 17.51 -2.45 -5.19
CA GLY A 263 18.54 -3.17 -5.96
C GLY A 263 19.16 -4.38 -5.28
N ASP A 264 18.57 -4.86 -4.18
CA ASP A 264 19.17 -5.97 -3.42
C ASP A 264 18.95 -7.36 -4.07
N ASN A 265 17.98 -7.48 -5.01
CA ASN A 265 17.57 -8.76 -5.62
C ASN A 265 17.43 -8.68 -7.15
N ASN A 266 18.46 -8.30 -7.88
CA ASN A 266 18.55 -8.34 -9.34
C ASN A 266 17.61 -7.42 -10.15
N LYS A 267 16.55 -6.86 -9.58
CA LYS A 267 15.71 -5.84 -10.22
C LYS A 267 15.49 -4.69 -9.25
N SER A 268 16.03 -3.54 -9.59
CA SER A 268 15.87 -2.32 -8.80
C SER A 268 14.57 -1.63 -9.20
N ASP A 269 13.66 -1.45 -8.27
CA ASP A 269 12.46 -0.63 -8.48
C ASP A 269 12.82 0.83 -8.77
N LEU A 270 13.95 1.30 -8.26
CA LEU A 270 14.43 2.64 -8.55
C LEU A 270 14.85 2.79 -10.01
N ASP A 271 15.55 1.76 -10.57
CA ASP A 271 15.91 1.73 -12.00
C ASP A 271 14.66 1.59 -12.87
N LEU A 272 13.70 0.75 -12.45
CA LEU A 272 12.42 0.61 -13.10
C LEU A 272 11.66 1.95 -13.13
N ALA A 273 11.51 2.61 -11.99
CA ALA A 273 10.85 3.91 -11.87
C ALA A 273 11.54 5.00 -12.72
N THR A 274 12.87 5.00 -12.75
CA THR A 274 13.67 5.92 -13.56
C THR A 274 13.40 5.70 -15.06
N ALA A 275 13.39 4.45 -15.52
CA ALA A 275 13.08 4.11 -16.91
C ALA A 275 11.67 4.53 -17.30
N ILE A 276 10.66 4.26 -16.43
CA ILE A 276 9.27 4.62 -16.67
C ILE A 276 9.10 6.14 -16.70
N ALA A 277 9.68 6.85 -15.75
CA ALA A 277 9.63 8.31 -15.68
C ALA A 277 10.35 8.99 -16.87
N GLY A 278 11.25 8.27 -17.56
CA GLY A 278 11.90 8.69 -18.79
C GLY A 278 11.01 8.61 -20.03
N ASP A 279 9.93 7.81 -20.01
CA ASP A 279 8.98 7.71 -21.11
C ASP A 279 7.95 8.82 -21.04
N ALA A 280 7.90 9.69 -22.07
CA ALA A 280 7.04 10.87 -22.07
C ALA A 280 5.54 10.53 -22.05
N THR A 281 5.15 9.42 -22.66
CA THR A 281 3.74 9.00 -22.75
C THR A 281 3.27 8.46 -21.42
N ALA A 282 3.97 7.46 -20.86
CA ALA A 282 3.64 6.88 -19.56
C ALA A 282 3.70 7.94 -18.45
N LYS A 283 4.74 8.77 -18.45
CA LYS A 283 4.92 9.86 -17.48
C LYS A 283 3.74 10.82 -17.44
N SER A 284 3.11 11.09 -18.59
CA SER A 284 2.01 12.06 -18.68
C SER A 284 0.76 11.66 -17.87
N PHE A 285 0.66 10.40 -17.46
CA PHE A 285 -0.46 9.88 -16.67
C PHE A 285 -0.19 9.86 -15.16
N PHE A 286 1.07 10.00 -14.73
CA PHE A 286 1.38 9.97 -13.31
C PHE A 286 1.20 11.33 -12.65
N THR A 287 0.62 11.33 -11.46
CA THR A 287 0.42 12.54 -10.64
C THR A 287 1.28 12.53 -9.37
N VAL A 288 1.71 11.37 -8.91
CA VAL A 288 2.49 11.16 -7.70
C VAL A 288 3.37 9.91 -7.86
N ALA A 289 4.49 9.85 -7.17
CA ALA A 289 5.33 8.67 -7.06
C ALA A 289 5.21 8.04 -5.67
N GLY A 290 4.92 6.74 -5.62
CA GLY A 290 4.86 5.96 -4.39
C GLY A 290 6.20 5.29 -4.12
N ALA A 291 6.83 5.64 -3.01
CA ALA A 291 8.08 5.06 -2.54
C ALA A 291 7.89 4.40 -1.17
N GLN A 292 8.45 3.22 -0.99
CA GLN A 292 8.41 2.48 0.24
C GLN A 292 9.76 1.81 0.52
N TRP A 293 10.00 1.40 1.76
CA TRP A 293 11.17 0.64 2.22
C TRP A 293 12.51 1.18 1.69
N GLY A 294 13.25 0.34 0.95
CA GLY A 294 14.58 0.66 0.43
C GLY A 294 14.60 1.80 -0.58
N VAL A 295 13.57 1.94 -1.41
CA VAL A 295 13.45 3.06 -2.36
C VAL A 295 13.22 4.36 -1.59
N LEU A 296 12.32 4.37 -0.60
CA LEU A 296 12.09 5.54 0.25
C LEU A 296 13.39 6.01 0.94
N ALA A 297 14.24 5.07 1.37
CA ALA A 297 15.54 5.41 1.96
C ALA A 297 16.51 6.10 0.99
N LYS A 298 16.42 5.83 -0.30
CA LYS A 298 17.33 6.33 -1.34
C LYS A 298 16.84 7.54 -2.12
N VAL A 299 15.54 7.80 -2.16
CA VAL A 299 15.01 9.00 -2.82
C VAL A 299 15.26 10.22 -1.94
N ASN A 300 15.59 11.33 -2.57
CA ASN A 300 15.75 12.63 -1.96
C ASN A 300 14.85 13.63 -2.67
N GLU A 301 14.58 14.75 -2.03
CA GLU A 301 13.88 15.86 -2.64
C GLU A 301 14.53 16.23 -3.98
N GLY A 302 13.73 16.31 -5.04
CA GLY A 302 14.22 16.55 -6.40
C GLY A 302 14.85 15.35 -7.09
N SER A 303 14.75 14.15 -6.51
CA SER A 303 15.31 12.93 -7.10
C SER A 303 14.53 12.43 -8.33
N SER A 304 15.12 11.45 -8.97
CA SER A 304 14.86 10.84 -10.27
C SER A 304 13.47 10.21 -10.51
N LEU A 305 12.51 10.36 -9.60
CA LEU A 305 11.13 9.87 -9.82
C LEU A 305 10.31 10.82 -10.70
N GLY A 306 10.93 11.31 -11.76
CA GLY A 306 10.30 12.12 -12.79
C GLY A 306 9.92 13.54 -12.37
N GLY A 307 10.39 14.03 -11.21
CA GLY A 307 9.97 15.31 -10.64
C GLY A 307 8.54 15.30 -10.10
N LEU A 308 7.99 14.11 -9.84
CA LEU A 308 6.66 13.94 -9.23
C LEU A 308 6.75 14.18 -7.72
N PRO A 309 5.65 14.66 -7.08
CA PRO A 309 5.51 14.59 -5.63
C PRO A 309 5.73 13.15 -5.15
N ILE A 310 6.35 12.97 -3.98
CA ILE A 310 6.68 11.64 -3.44
C ILE A 310 5.80 11.37 -2.23
N TRP A 311 5.14 10.20 -2.23
CA TRP A 311 4.46 9.67 -1.08
C TRP A 311 5.24 8.50 -0.48
N ALA A 312 5.40 8.48 0.84
CA ALA A 312 5.78 7.29 1.59
C ALA A 312 4.55 6.38 1.68
N THR A 313 4.45 5.42 0.77
CA THR A 313 3.22 4.63 0.58
C THR A 313 3.14 3.39 1.44
N GLU A 314 4.27 2.96 2.01
CA GLU A 314 4.33 1.86 2.97
C GLU A 314 5.64 1.90 3.74
N HIS A 315 5.52 1.80 5.06
CA HIS A 315 6.66 1.60 5.95
C HIS A 315 6.19 0.88 7.21
N LYS A 316 7.10 0.20 7.89
CA LYS A 316 6.79 -0.33 9.22
C LYS A 316 6.56 0.84 10.19
N CYS A 317 5.64 0.65 11.11
CA CYS A 317 5.48 1.50 12.28
C CYS A 317 6.32 0.92 13.41
N GLY A 318 7.52 1.45 13.63
CA GLY A 318 8.36 1.11 14.79
C GLY A 318 8.71 -0.37 14.93
N ASN A 319 8.12 -1.01 15.81
CA ASN A 319 8.46 -2.20 16.56
C ASN A 319 8.49 -3.57 15.86
N TYR A 320 8.71 -3.69 14.57
CA TYR A 320 8.89 -4.99 13.94
C TYR A 320 10.36 -5.32 13.73
N PRO A 321 11.01 -6.11 14.63
CA PRO A 321 12.39 -6.54 14.40
C PRO A 321 12.41 -7.62 13.31
N TRP A 322 13.15 -7.38 12.24
CA TRP A 322 13.49 -8.40 11.25
C TRP A 322 14.32 -9.53 11.85
N ASN A 323 14.95 -9.27 12.99
CA ASN A 323 15.70 -10.26 13.75
C ASN A 323 15.14 -10.37 15.17
N PRO A 324 14.28 -11.37 15.42
CA PRO A 324 13.66 -11.56 16.74
C PRO A 324 14.66 -11.87 17.87
N SER A 325 15.90 -12.21 17.56
CA SER A 325 16.94 -12.47 18.58
C SER A 325 17.55 -11.21 19.17
N GLY A 326 17.34 -10.04 18.58
CA GLY A 326 17.94 -8.77 19.02
C GLY A 326 17.03 -7.84 19.83
N TYR A 327 15.72 -8.08 19.81
CA TYR A 327 14.74 -7.27 20.51
C TYR A 327 13.83 -8.16 21.35
N PRO A 328 13.59 -7.81 22.63
CA PRO A 328 12.52 -8.47 23.38
C PRO A 328 11.20 -8.11 22.71
N MET A 329 10.71 -9.02 21.86
CA MET A 329 9.39 -8.88 21.25
C MET A 329 8.35 -8.74 22.35
N TYR A 330 7.52 -7.69 22.25
CA TYR A 330 6.31 -7.52 23.04
C TYR A 330 6.43 -7.85 24.52
N ASN A 331 7.31 -7.18 25.21
CA ASN A 331 7.16 -7.14 26.65
C ASN A 331 6.35 -5.89 27.02
N MET A 332 5.04 -6.02 26.98
CA MET A 332 4.09 -4.96 27.37
C MET A 332 4.32 -4.45 28.81
N THR A 333 5.21 -5.09 29.56
CA THR A 333 5.58 -4.67 30.92
C THR A 333 6.84 -3.81 30.94
N GLN A 334 7.47 -3.53 29.79
CA GLN A 334 8.72 -2.74 29.73
C GLN A 334 8.52 -1.44 28.97
N ALA A 335 8.00 -0.44 29.66
CA ALA A 335 7.80 0.92 29.18
C ALA A 335 9.00 1.54 28.40
N PRO A 336 10.29 1.30 28.76
CA PRO A 336 11.42 1.77 27.97
C PRO A 336 11.47 1.26 26.54
N ASN A 337 10.96 0.03 26.27
CA ASN A 337 10.90 -0.51 24.92
C ASN A 337 9.81 0.17 24.07
N ASP A 338 8.66 0.45 24.66
CA ASP A 338 7.58 1.15 23.97
C ASP A 338 7.99 2.57 23.58
N MET A 339 8.72 3.25 24.45
CA MET A 339 9.29 4.55 24.11
C MET A 339 10.32 4.47 23.00
N ALA A 340 11.21 3.46 23.02
CA ALA A 340 12.18 3.25 21.95
C ALA A 340 11.48 3.00 20.59
N TYR A 341 10.41 2.22 20.55
CA TYR A 341 9.61 2.01 19.37
C TYR A 341 8.89 3.29 18.90
N GLY A 342 8.37 4.07 19.82
CA GLY A 342 7.76 5.35 19.53
C GLY A 342 8.75 6.33 18.90
N VAL A 343 9.98 6.40 19.44
CA VAL A 343 11.07 7.22 18.90
C VAL A 343 11.51 6.73 17.51
N GLU A 344 11.60 5.41 17.31
CA GLU A 344 11.93 4.83 16.00
C GLU A 344 10.84 5.16 14.97
N SER A 345 9.56 4.96 15.29
CA SER A 345 8.42 5.28 14.42
C SER A 345 8.40 6.76 14.05
N TRP A 346 8.64 7.63 15.02
CA TRP A 346 8.78 9.07 14.75
C TRP A 346 9.98 9.37 13.85
N GLY A 347 11.08 8.64 14.02
CA GLY A 347 12.25 8.75 13.14
C GLY A 347 11.91 8.50 11.69
N TYR A 348 11.16 7.43 11.39
CA TYR A 348 10.72 7.12 10.03
C TYR A 348 9.80 8.21 9.44
N ILE A 349 8.84 8.69 10.24
CA ILE A 349 7.93 9.77 9.81
C ILE A 349 8.73 11.03 9.51
N LYS A 350 9.60 11.44 10.44
CA LYS A 350 10.45 12.62 10.28
C LYS A 350 11.36 12.52 9.04
N ASP A 351 11.96 11.35 8.82
CA ASP A 351 12.84 11.13 7.67
C ASP A 351 12.07 11.17 6.35
N ALA A 352 10.84 10.66 6.31
CA ALA A 352 9.97 10.78 5.15
C ALA A 352 9.55 12.24 4.87
N ILE A 353 9.22 13.01 5.93
CA ILE A 353 8.84 14.43 5.79
C ILE A 353 10.03 15.28 5.27
N ASN A 354 11.26 14.92 5.64
CA ASN A 354 12.46 15.69 5.26
C ASN A 354 13.01 15.34 3.86
N LYS A 355 12.39 14.43 3.13
CA LYS A 355 12.79 13.99 1.78
C LYS A 355 11.98 14.66 0.68
#